data_af7fe2f67bab8283d531cfbb5da8dbce
#
_entry.id   af7fe2f67bab8283d531cfbb5da8dbce
#
_cell.length_a   1.000
_cell.length_b   1.000
_cell.length_c   1.000
_cell.angle_alpha   90.00
_cell.angle_beta   90.00
_cell.angle_gamma   90.00
#
_symmetry.space_group_name_H-M   'P 1'
#
loop_
_entity.id
_entity.type
_entity.pdbx_description
1 polymer ?
#
loop_
_entity_poly.entity_id
_entity_poly.type
_entity_poly.pdbx_seq_one_letter_code
_entity_poly.pdbx_strand_id
1 'polypeptide(L)'
;FFERRNYQGASGKIYPLPFTASISDEKKDKKYDAYVLENKYIKATLLPEIGGKIHSILDKTNNYDIIYHNKVIKPAMVGLCGPWVSGGIEFNWPQHHRPTTFIPVESKEKNETVYMGEFDNFFSMHGTVGISIKEDRNYVKAHIIVYNSTPFRRRFMWWANTAVEINDNYAVDFPPDVSSVNDHDRRCVLSWPI
;
A
#
# COMPACT_ATOMS: atom_id res chain seq x y z
N PHE A 1 13.11 -1.06 20.77
CA PHE A 1 13.05 0.07 19.82
C PHE A 1 11.81 0.94 20.07
N PHE A 2 10.62 0.37 20.21
CA PHE A 2 9.39 1.10 20.51
C PHE A 2 9.31 1.63 21.93
N GLU A 3 9.93 0.97 22.88
CA GLU A 3 9.91 1.37 24.30
C GLU A 3 10.49 2.76 24.54
N ARG A 4 11.32 3.25 23.63
CA ARG A 4 12.02 4.54 23.74
C ARG A 4 11.52 5.59 22.76
N ARG A 5 10.46 5.32 21.99
CA ARG A 5 9.96 6.22 20.95
C ARG A 5 8.50 6.56 21.14
N ASN A 6 8.26 7.84 21.32
CA ASN A 6 6.96 8.44 21.02
C ASN A 6 7.10 9.16 19.68
N TYR A 7 6.46 8.65 18.66
CA TYR A 7 6.44 9.25 17.34
C TYR A 7 5.01 9.66 17.02
N GLN A 8 4.80 10.94 16.74
CA GLN A 8 3.46 11.50 16.46
C GLN A 8 2.39 11.12 17.51
N GLY A 9 2.78 11.03 18.79
CA GLY A 9 1.87 10.68 19.87
C GLY A 9 1.59 9.18 20.05
N ALA A 10 2.22 8.30 19.28
CA ALA A 10 2.10 6.86 19.47
C ALA A 10 2.80 6.42 20.76
N SER A 11 2.16 5.55 21.53
CA SER A 11 2.78 4.89 22.68
C SER A 11 3.70 3.75 22.21
N GLY A 12 4.69 3.39 23.03
CA GLY A 12 5.55 2.22 22.77
C GLY A 12 4.82 0.88 22.85
N LYS A 13 3.62 0.85 23.41
CA LYS A 13 2.79 -0.35 23.57
C LYS A 13 1.61 -0.28 22.61
N ILE A 14 1.67 -1.03 21.55
CA ILE A 14 0.69 -1.00 20.47
C ILE A 14 -0.05 -2.33 20.26
N TYR A 15 -0.07 -3.18 21.32
CA TYR A 15 -0.89 -4.40 21.25
C TYR A 15 -2.35 -4.06 20.85
N PRO A 16 -2.99 -4.81 19.95
CA PRO A 16 -2.59 -6.09 19.36
C PRO A 16 -1.79 -5.99 18.04
N LEU A 17 -1.13 -4.90 17.80
CA LEU A 17 -0.36 -4.67 16.57
C LEU A 17 1.02 -5.35 16.62
N PRO A 18 1.69 -5.55 15.47
CA PRO A 18 3.03 -6.11 15.43
C PRO A 18 4.03 -5.28 16.21
N PHE A 19 4.84 -5.94 17.02
CA PHE A 19 5.90 -5.28 17.78
C PHE A 19 7.23 -5.37 17.05
N THR A 20 7.89 -4.22 16.84
CA THR A 20 9.22 -4.14 16.24
C THR A 20 10.24 -3.84 17.31
N ALA A 21 11.02 -4.84 17.72
CA ALA A 21 12.04 -4.71 18.77
C ALA A 21 13.30 -4.01 18.26
N SER A 22 13.70 -4.26 17.01
CA SER A 22 14.91 -3.70 16.42
C SER A 22 14.80 -3.54 14.92
N ILE A 23 15.59 -2.65 14.35
CA ILE A 23 15.84 -2.52 12.91
C ILE A 23 17.35 -2.57 12.72
N SER A 24 17.81 -3.41 11.81
CA SER A 24 19.22 -3.52 11.41
C SER A 24 19.47 -2.69 10.16
N ASP A 25 20.65 -2.09 10.06
CA ASP A 25 21.17 -1.47 8.84
C ASP A 25 21.97 -2.45 7.98
N GLU A 26 22.08 -3.71 8.41
CA GLU A 26 22.74 -4.76 7.65
C GLU A 26 21.96 -5.06 6.38
N LYS A 27 22.60 -4.85 5.23
CA LYS A 27 22.07 -5.19 3.92
C LYS A 27 22.37 -6.64 3.59
N LYS A 28 21.33 -7.39 3.18
CA LYS A 28 21.46 -8.77 2.74
C LYS A 28 20.45 -9.08 1.65
N ASP A 29 20.80 -10.03 0.80
CA ASP A 29 19.86 -10.54 -0.21
C ASP A 29 18.78 -11.39 0.46
N LYS A 30 17.53 -11.11 0.07
CA LYS A 30 16.36 -11.87 0.49
C LYS A 30 15.49 -12.20 -0.72
N LYS A 31 15.08 -13.46 -0.82
CA LYS A 31 14.06 -13.88 -1.79
C LYS A 31 12.67 -13.63 -1.23
N TYR A 32 11.79 -13.14 -2.08
CA TYR A 32 10.38 -12.95 -1.79
C TYR A 32 9.54 -13.73 -2.79
N ASP A 33 8.50 -14.38 -2.31
CA ASP A 33 7.49 -14.95 -3.18
C ASP A 33 6.60 -13.85 -3.74
N ALA A 34 6.40 -13.87 -5.05
CA ALA A 34 5.67 -12.84 -5.77
C ALA A 34 4.63 -13.44 -6.70
N TYR A 35 3.47 -12.81 -6.79
CA TYR A 35 2.58 -13.02 -7.93
C TYR A 35 2.97 -12.05 -9.05
N VAL A 36 3.02 -12.57 -10.26
CA VAL A 36 3.26 -11.76 -11.47
C VAL A 36 2.02 -11.85 -12.35
N LEU A 37 1.34 -10.73 -12.52
CA LEU A 37 0.24 -10.58 -13.44
C LEU A 37 0.75 -9.87 -14.69
N GLU A 38 0.55 -10.48 -15.85
CA GLU A 38 1.14 -9.96 -17.09
C GLU A 38 0.20 -10.18 -18.28
N ASN A 39 0.13 -9.20 -19.16
CA ASN A 39 -0.45 -9.32 -20.48
C ASN A 39 0.49 -8.73 -21.55
N LYS A 40 0.01 -8.48 -22.76
CA LYS A 40 0.84 -7.89 -23.83
C LYS A 40 1.29 -6.44 -23.57
N TYR A 41 0.60 -5.71 -22.70
CA TYR A 41 0.84 -4.29 -22.44
C TYR A 41 1.61 -4.02 -21.15
N ILE A 42 1.22 -4.67 -20.06
CA ILE A 42 1.71 -4.37 -18.72
C ILE A 42 2.09 -5.64 -17.96
N LYS A 43 3.02 -5.46 -17.01
CA LYS A 43 3.43 -6.48 -16.06
C LYS A 43 3.44 -5.90 -14.65
N ALA A 44 2.65 -6.47 -13.75
CA ALA A 44 2.59 -6.07 -12.35
C ALA A 44 3.16 -7.16 -11.45
N THR A 45 4.00 -6.76 -10.50
CA THR A 45 4.57 -7.64 -9.47
C THR A 45 3.94 -7.33 -8.13
N LEU A 46 3.36 -8.35 -7.49
CA LEU A 46 2.67 -8.24 -6.20
C LEU A 46 3.48 -8.96 -5.13
N LEU A 47 3.64 -8.35 -3.97
CA LEU A 47 4.40 -8.91 -2.85
C LEU A 47 3.51 -9.16 -1.62
N PRO A 48 2.95 -10.36 -1.46
CA PRO A 48 2.17 -10.71 -0.28
C PRO A 48 2.97 -10.62 1.02
N GLU A 49 4.26 -10.98 0.97
CA GLU A 49 5.17 -10.92 2.12
C GLU A 49 5.46 -9.51 2.62
N ILE A 50 5.17 -8.49 1.82
CA ILE A 50 5.37 -7.07 2.16
C ILE A 50 4.02 -6.36 2.18
N GLY A 51 3.15 -6.78 3.09
CA GLY A 51 1.85 -6.15 3.31
C GLY A 51 0.87 -6.24 2.15
N GLY A 52 1.10 -7.13 1.16
CA GLY A 52 0.20 -7.27 0.01
C GLY A 52 0.21 -6.07 -0.94
N LYS A 53 1.36 -5.45 -1.15
CA LYS A 53 1.50 -4.30 -2.04
C LYS A 53 1.70 -4.69 -3.51
N ILE A 54 1.37 -3.79 -4.41
CA ILE A 54 1.90 -3.83 -5.77
C ILE A 54 3.30 -3.22 -5.71
N HIS A 55 4.32 -4.02 -6.00
CA HIS A 55 5.70 -3.59 -5.93
C HIS A 55 6.11 -2.76 -7.16
N SER A 56 5.78 -3.25 -8.34
CA SER A 56 6.10 -2.59 -9.61
C SER A 56 5.01 -2.79 -10.64
N ILE A 57 4.88 -1.85 -11.57
CA ILE A 57 4.06 -1.96 -12.77
C ILE A 57 4.90 -1.46 -13.94
N LEU A 58 5.25 -2.37 -14.84
CA LEU A 58 6.00 -2.05 -16.05
C LEU A 58 5.04 -1.91 -17.24
N ASP A 59 5.11 -0.77 -17.93
CA ASP A 59 4.55 -0.62 -19.27
C ASP A 59 5.52 -1.26 -20.28
N LYS A 60 5.09 -2.35 -20.90
CA LYS A 60 5.91 -3.12 -21.85
C LYS A 60 6.00 -2.46 -23.22
N THR A 61 5.15 -1.47 -23.51
CA THR A 61 5.12 -0.81 -24.83
C THR A 61 6.28 0.15 -25.02
N ASN A 62 6.75 0.74 -23.93
CA ASN A 62 7.85 1.72 -23.92
C ASN A 62 8.92 1.41 -22.88
N ASN A 63 8.80 0.27 -22.20
CA ASN A 63 9.70 -0.16 -21.12
C ASN A 63 9.81 0.85 -19.96
N TYR A 64 8.65 1.40 -19.54
CA TYR A 64 8.56 2.43 -18.52
C TYR A 64 7.94 1.88 -17.22
N ASP A 65 8.60 2.14 -16.09
CA ASP A 65 8.04 1.86 -14.77
C ASP A 65 6.98 2.91 -14.42
N ILE A 66 5.70 2.50 -14.39
CA ILE A 66 4.55 3.39 -14.14
C ILE A 66 4.58 3.94 -12.71
N ILE A 67 5.07 3.13 -11.77
CA ILE A 67 5.16 3.49 -10.36
C ILE A 67 6.60 3.38 -9.87
N TYR A 68 6.98 4.30 -8.98
CA TYR A 68 8.30 4.22 -8.33
C TYR A 68 8.35 3.04 -7.36
N HIS A 69 9.44 2.29 -7.39
CA HIS A 69 9.73 1.26 -6.41
C HIS A 69 11.20 1.30 -5.99
N ASN A 70 11.45 1.04 -4.71
CA ASN A 70 12.81 0.97 -4.22
C ASN A 70 13.48 -0.35 -4.63
N LYS A 71 14.72 -0.26 -5.07
CA LYS A 71 15.57 -1.44 -5.35
C LYS A 71 16.00 -2.16 -4.07
N VAL A 72 15.89 -1.49 -2.93
CA VAL A 72 16.18 -2.04 -1.60
C VAL A 72 14.91 -1.96 -0.76
N ILE A 73 14.43 -3.10 -0.30
CA ILE A 73 13.31 -3.15 0.63
C ILE A 73 13.84 -2.85 2.03
N LYS A 74 13.57 -1.65 2.51
CA LYS A 74 14.00 -1.19 3.83
C LYS A 74 12.80 -0.66 4.61
N PRO A 75 12.34 -1.38 5.65
CA PRO A 75 11.35 -0.82 6.57
C PRO A 75 11.90 0.41 7.30
N ALA A 76 11.12 1.46 7.34
CA ALA A 76 11.46 2.71 8.04
C ALA A 76 10.37 3.07 9.05
N MET A 77 10.75 3.67 10.18
CA MET A 77 9.84 4.08 11.25
C MET A 77 9.21 5.42 10.91
N VAL A 78 8.24 5.42 10.01
CA VAL A 78 7.55 6.62 9.51
C VAL A 78 6.08 6.68 9.96
N GLY A 79 5.43 5.54 10.16
CA GLY A 79 4.03 5.45 10.56
C GLY A 79 3.81 5.57 12.07
N LEU A 80 2.58 5.88 12.48
CA LEU A 80 2.16 5.92 13.88
C LEU A 80 2.27 4.55 14.56
N CYS A 81 2.01 3.50 13.81
CA CYS A 81 1.84 2.14 14.33
C CYS A 81 2.99 1.20 13.97
N GLY A 82 4.02 1.66 13.30
CA GLY A 82 5.14 0.79 13.01
C GLY A 82 5.95 1.13 11.76
N PRO A 83 6.80 0.20 11.34
CA PRO A 83 7.60 0.35 10.13
C PRO A 83 6.72 0.44 8.88
N TRP A 84 7.28 1.11 7.89
CA TRP A 84 6.68 1.29 6.59
C TRP A 84 7.73 1.04 5.51
N VAL A 85 7.33 0.43 4.41
CA VAL A 85 8.19 0.19 3.24
C VAL A 85 7.73 1.09 2.11
N SER A 86 8.56 2.05 1.72
CA SER A 86 8.23 2.97 0.64
C SER A 86 8.26 2.32 -0.74
N GLY A 87 7.65 2.99 -1.72
CA GLY A 87 7.58 2.54 -3.11
C GLY A 87 6.41 1.60 -3.40
N GLY A 88 6.06 1.48 -4.66
CA GLY A 88 4.92 0.69 -5.11
C GLY A 88 3.57 1.31 -4.79
N ILE A 89 2.54 0.48 -4.73
CA ILE A 89 1.20 0.87 -4.27
C ILE A 89 0.89 0.11 -2.98
N GLU A 90 0.72 0.85 -1.90
CA GLU A 90 0.32 0.37 -0.58
C GLU A 90 -1.18 0.54 -0.42
N PHE A 91 -1.84 -0.46 0.15
CA PHE A 91 -3.28 -0.42 0.44
C PHE A 91 -3.53 -0.34 1.93
N ASN A 92 -4.32 0.63 2.36
CA ASN A 92 -4.54 0.94 3.76
C ASN A 92 -6.00 0.95 4.16
N TRP A 93 -6.26 0.46 5.35
CA TRP A 93 -7.51 0.46 6.08
C TRP A 93 -7.25 0.10 7.56
N PRO A 94 -8.18 0.25 8.50
CA PRO A 94 -9.47 0.92 8.39
C PRO A 94 -9.37 2.43 8.57
N GLN A 95 -8.22 2.99 8.94
CA GLN A 95 -8.08 4.42 9.23
C GLN A 95 -6.73 5.02 8.83
N HIS A 96 -5.61 4.34 9.10
CA HIS A 96 -4.25 4.84 8.95
C HIS A 96 -3.40 3.90 8.10
N HIS A 97 -2.12 4.21 7.89
CA HIS A 97 -1.16 3.21 7.41
C HIS A 97 -1.28 1.96 8.25
N ARG A 98 -1.50 0.82 7.60
CA ARG A 98 -1.62 -0.44 8.33
C ARG A 98 -0.28 -0.77 9.00
N PRO A 99 -0.29 -1.17 10.27
CA PRO A 99 0.94 -1.56 10.96
C PRO A 99 1.59 -2.82 10.38
N THR A 100 0.88 -3.52 9.52
CA THR A 100 1.26 -4.77 8.87
C THR A 100 1.80 -4.62 7.45
N THR A 101 1.99 -3.39 6.97
CA THR A 101 2.45 -3.13 5.59
C THR A 101 3.86 -3.63 5.27
N PHE A 102 4.59 -4.12 6.27
CA PHE A 102 5.95 -4.66 6.14
C PHE A 102 6.06 -6.15 6.44
N ILE A 103 4.96 -6.82 6.75
CA ILE A 103 4.89 -8.25 7.08
C ILE A 103 3.95 -9.00 6.12
N PRO A 104 4.04 -10.35 6.08
CA PRO A 104 3.18 -11.16 5.21
C PRO A 104 1.68 -10.98 5.51
N VAL A 105 0.88 -10.94 4.45
CA VAL A 105 -0.58 -11.03 4.49
C VAL A 105 -1.06 -12.32 3.85
N GLU A 106 -2.29 -12.71 4.13
CA GLU A 106 -2.93 -13.83 3.43
C GLU A 106 -3.09 -13.50 1.94
N SER A 107 -2.82 -14.50 1.09
CA SER A 107 -2.97 -14.33 -0.35
C SER A 107 -3.53 -15.58 -1.01
N LYS A 108 -4.32 -15.38 -2.06
CA LYS A 108 -4.90 -16.45 -2.86
C LYS A 108 -5.21 -15.97 -4.27
N GLU A 109 -4.85 -16.78 -5.24
CA GLU A 109 -5.31 -16.60 -6.61
C GLU A 109 -6.64 -17.31 -6.84
N LYS A 110 -7.58 -16.62 -7.49
CA LYS A 110 -8.86 -17.17 -7.93
C LYS A 110 -9.39 -16.38 -9.12
N ASN A 111 -9.74 -17.07 -10.21
CA ASN A 111 -10.33 -16.48 -11.42
C ASN A 111 -9.49 -15.29 -11.93
N GLU A 112 -8.19 -15.52 -12.17
CA GLU A 112 -7.24 -14.51 -12.70
C GLU A 112 -7.11 -13.25 -11.81
N THR A 113 -7.50 -13.37 -10.56
CA THR A 113 -7.42 -12.29 -9.57
C THR A 113 -6.61 -12.79 -8.38
N VAL A 114 -5.59 -12.03 -8.00
CA VAL A 114 -4.83 -12.27 -6.78
C VAL A 114 -5.43 -11.45 -5.66
N TYR A 115 -6.02 -12.12 -4.70
CA TYR A 115 -6.56 -11.52 -3.47
C TYR A 115 -5.50 -11.51 -2.40
N MET A 116 -5.29 -10.36 -1.78
CA MET A 116 -4.37 -10.17 -0.68
C MET A 116 -5.08 -9.40 0.42
N GLY A 117 -5.00 -9.87 1.66
CA GLY A 117 -5.74 -9.24 2.74
C GLY A 117 -5.36 -9.74 4.11
N GLU A 118 -5.98 -9.14 5.11
CA GLU A 118 -5.76 -9.49 6.50
C GLU A 118 -6.96 -9.11 7.39
N PHE A 119 -6.96 -9.68 8.58
CA PHE A 119 -7.85 -9.27 9.66
C PHE A 119 -7.17 -8.19 10.51
N ASP A 120 -7.83 -7.05 10.65
CA ASP A 120 -7.38 -6.00 11.57
C ASP A 120 -7.84 -6.32 12.99
N ASN A 121 -6.89 -6.64 13.85
CA ASN A 121 -7.15 -7.04 15.24
C ASN A 121 -7.62 -5.87 16.12
N PHE A 122 -7.38 -4.63 15.70
CA PHE A 122 -7.72 -3.46 16.50
C PHE A 122 -9.20 -3.10 16.38
N PHE A 123 -9.73 -3.12 15.16
CA PHE A 123 -11.12 -2.76 14.89
C PHE A 123 -12.01 -3.96 14.57
N SER A 124 -11.42 -5.17 14.51
CA SER A 124 -12.09 -6.42 14.12
C SER A 124 -12.75 -6.31 12.75
N MET A 125 -12.00 -5.82 11.80
CA MET A 125 -12.41 -5.67 10.40
C MET A 125 -11.52 -6.50 9.48
N HIS A 126 -12.10 -7.01 8.42
CA HIS A 126 -11.36 -7.73 7.39
C HIS A 126 -11.24 -6.87 6.14
N GLY A 127 -10.04 -6.68 5.66
CA GLY A 127 -9.76 -5.96 4.42
C GLY A 127 -9.06 -6.85 3.40
N THR A 128 -9.52 -6.82 2.18
CA THR A 128 -8.94 -7.59 1.07
C THR A 128 -8.89 -6.73 -0.19
N VAL A 129 -7.80 -6.82 -0.91
CA VAL A 129 -7.66 -6.21 -2.24
C VAL A 129 -7.43 -7.31 -3.25
N GLY A 130 -8.31 -7.41 -4.26
CA GLY A 130 -8.16 -8.29 -5.41
C GLY A 130 -7.52 -7.53 -6.56
N ILE A 131 -6.38 -7.99 -7.04
CA ILE A 131 -5.66 -7.39 -8.17
C ILE A 131 -5.80 -8.27 -9.39
N SER A 132 -6.19 -7.68 -10.52
CA SER A 132 -6.32 -8.37 -11.79
C SER A 132 -5.90 -7.49 -12.97
N ILE A 133 -5.50 -8.14 -14.06
CA ILE A 133 -5.18 -7.53 -15.35
C ILE A 133 -5.95 -8.30 -16.41
N LYS A 134 -6.76 -7.61 -17.21
CA LYS A 134 -7.43 -8.23 -18.35
C LYS A 134 -6.48 -8.32 -19.54
N GLU A 135 -6.63 -9.38 -20.35
CA GLU A 135 -5.76 -9.67 -21.49
C GLU A 135 -5.66 -8.52 -22.52
N ASP A 136 -6.78 -7.84 -22.76
CA ASP A 136 -6.92 -6.79 -23.79
C ASP A 136 -6.79 -5.36 -23.24
N ARG A 137 -6.38 -5.18 -21.98
CA ARG A 137 -6.37 -3.88 -21.30
C ARG A 137 -4.98 -3.51 -20.77
N ASN A 138 -4.72 -2.20 -20.75
CA ASN A 138 -3.48 -1.62 -20.24
C ASN A 138 -3.61 -0.98 -18.86
N TYR A 139 -4.49 -1.50 -18.02
CA TYR A 139 -4.67 -1.05 -16.64
C TYR A 139 -4.70 -2.21 -15.65
N VAL A 140 -4.29 -1.92 -14.43
CA VAL A 140 -4.45 -2.80 -13.28
C VAL A 140 -5.75 -2.46 -12.58
N LYS A 141 -6.58 -3.46 -12.33
CA LYS A 141 -7.84 -3.31 -11.58
C LYS A 141 -7.63 -3.73 -10.14
N ALA A 142 -7.97 -2.86 -9.19
CA ALA A 142 -8.07 -3.18 -7.78
C ALA A 142 -9.55 -3.31 -7.37
N HIS A 143 -9.89 -4.45 -6.79
CA HIS A 143 -11.21 -4.73 -6.21
C HIS A 143 -11.07 -4.77 -4.69
N ILE A 144 -11.74 -3.86 -4.01
CA ILE A 144 -11.65 -3.70 -2.57
C ILE A 144 -12.84 -4.34 -1.89
N ILE A 145 -12.57 -5.21 -0.91
CA ILE A 145 -13.57 -5.85 -0.07
C ILE A 145 -13.24 -5.53 1.38
N VAL A 146 -14.16 -4.89 2.07
CA VAL A 146 -14.06 -4.61 3.50
C VAL A 146 -15.25 -5.24 4.21
N TYR A 147 -14.97 -6.04 5.22
CA TYR A 147 -15.98 -6.72 6.00
C TYR A 147 -15.86 -6.34 7.48
N ASN A 148 -16.97 -5.84 8.06
CA ASN A 148 -17.07 -5.56 9.47
C ASN A 148 -17.62 -6.80 10.19
N SER A 149 -16.77 -7.50 10.94
CA SER A 149 -17.16 -8.71 11.69
C SER A 149 -17.77 -8.41 13.06
N THR A 150 -17.94 -7.13 13.42
CA THR A 150 -18.54 -6.74 14.69
C THR A 150 -20.05 -6.49 14.55
N PRO A 151 -20.84 -6.63 15.63
CA PRO A 151 -22.26 -6.26 15.61
C PRO A 151 -22.48 -4.74 15.63
N PHE A 152 -21.42 -3.94 15.71
CA PHE A 152 -21.51 -2.49 15.84
C PHE A 152 -21.22 -1.79 14.52
N ARG A 153 -21.87 -0.66 14.30
CA ARG A 153 -21.54 0.23 13.18
C ARG A 153 -20.12 0.79 13.38
N ARG A 154 -19.27 0.62 12.36
CA ARG A 154 -17.89 1.11 12.37
C ARG A 154 -17.69 2.12 11.27
N ARG A 155 -16.83 3.11 11.51
CA ARG A 155 -16.25 3.97 10.47
C ARG A 155 -15.00 3.31 9.95
N PHE A 156 -14.76 3.41 8.67
CA PHE A 156 -13.46 3.05 8.08
C PHE A 156 -13.10 4.01 6.96
N MET A 157 -11.83 4.11 6.72
CA MET A 157 -11.26 4.76 5.55
C MET A 157 -10.42 3.72 4.79
N TRP A 158 -10.62 3.66 3.50
CA TRP A 158 -9.74 2.91 2.62
C TRP A 158 -9.02 3.88 1.70
N TRP A 159 -7.74 3.64 1.46
CA TRP A 159 -6.95 4.45 0.56
C TRP A 159 -5.76 3.69 0.01
N ALA A 160 -5.29 4.09 -1.17
CA ALA A 160 -4.09 3.59 -1.81
C ALA A 160 -3.03 4.68 -1.79
N ASN A 161 -1.82 4.30 -1.40
CA ASN A 161 -0.66 5.18 -1.40
C ASN A 161 0.24 4.77 -2.57
N THR A 162 0.17 5.50 -3.67
CA THR A 162 0.94 5.23 -4.87
C THR A 162 2.19 6.07 -4.90
N ALA A 163 3.35 5.43 -4.98
CA ALA A 163 4.62 6.11 -5.18
C ALA A 163 4.85 6.38 -6.66
N VAL A 164 5.28 7.59 -6.97
CA VAL A 164 5.67 8.01 -8.32
C VAL A 164 7.05 8.66 -8.29
N GLU A 165 7.79 8.53 -9.37
CA GLU A 165 9.04 9.28 -9.54
C GLU A 165 8.70 10.73 -9.88
N ILE A 166 9.35 11.68 -9.20
CA ILE A 166 9.12 13.11 -9.43
C ILE A 166 10.39 13.73 -10.01
N ASN A 167 10.22 14.50 -11.08
CA ASN A 167 11.26 15.33 -11.67
C ASN A 167 10.64 16.62 -12.23
N ASP A 168 11.46 17.52 -12.78
CA ASP A 168 11.02 18.83 -13.28
C ASP A 168 10.00 18.77 -14.44
N ASN A 169 9.87 17.62 -15.10
CA ASN A 169 8.93 17.40 -16.20
C ASN A 169 7.66 16.66 -15.75
N TYR A 170 7.48 16.42 -14.45
CA TYR A 170 6.33 15.72 -13.92
C TYR A 170 5.14 16.65 -13.76
N ALA A 171 3.99 16.25 -14.27
CA ALA A 171 2.73 16.95 -14.09
C ALA A 171 1.69 16.03 -13.45
N VAL A 172 0.81 16.60 -12.64
CA VAL A 172 -0.32 15.90 -12.03
C VAL A 172 -1.59 16.39 -12.68
N ASP A 173 -2.27 15.50 -13.39
CA ASP A 173 -3.57 15.79 -14.00
C ASP A 173 -4.68 15.06 -13.22
N PHE A 174 -5.74 15.78 -12.93
CA PHE A 174 -6.92 15.21 -12.29
C PHE A 174 -8.08 15.09 -13.30
N PRO A 175 -9.00 14.12 -13.09
CA PRO A 175 -10.23 14.06 -13.88
C PRO A 175 -11.00 15.38 -13.89
N PRO A 176 -11.73 15.70 -14.97
CA PRO A 176 -12.41 16.99 -15.12
C PRO A 176 -13.49 17.30 -14.06
N ASP A 177 -13.99 16.28 -13.40
CA ASP A 177 -14.99 16.38 -12.32
C ASP A 177 -14.38 16.61 -10.93
N VAL A 178 -13.04 16.61 -10.81
CA VAL A 178 -12.36 16.97 -9.56
C VAL A 178 -12.40 18.48 -9.35
N SER A 179 -13.08 18.91 -8.29
CA SER A 179 -13.23 20.31 -7.92
C SER A 179 -12.39 20.75 -6.72
N SER A 180 -11.79 19.79 -6.03
CA SER A 180 -10.96 20.05 -4.86
C SER A 180 -9.92 18.98 -4.64
N VAL A 181 -8.79 19.35 -4.05
CA VAL A 181 -7.71 18.46 -3.64
C VAL A 181 -7.34 18.76 -2.19
N ASN A 182 -6.92 17.74 -1.47
CA ASN A 182 -6.44 17.89 -0.10
C ASN A 182 -4.91 17.90 -0.10
N ASP A 183 -4.34 19.04 0.30
CA ASP A 183 -2.92 19.12 0.61
C ASP A 183 -2.69 18.50 2.00
N HIS A 184 -2.15 17.30 2.01
CA HIS A 184 -1.95 16.52 3.23
C HIS A 184 -0.90 17.14 4.15
N ASP A 185 0.14 17.76 3.61
CA ASP A 185 1.20 18.41 4.38
C ASP A 185 0.66 19.66 5.11
N ARG A 186 -0.04 20.51 4.40
CA ARG A 186 -0.62 21.74 4.94
C ARG A 186 -1.97 21.51 5.64
N ARG A 187 -2.53 20.32 5.53
CA ARG A 187 -3.85 19.96 6.09
C ARG A 187 -4.97 20.89 5.66
N CYS A 188 -4.94 21.29 4.42
CA CYS A 188 -5.95 22.18 3.83
C CYS A 188 -6.56 21.55 2.59
N VAL A 189 -7.75 22.01 2.26
CA VAL A 189 -8.44 21.69 1.02
C VAL A 189 -8.27 22.86 0.07
N LEU A 190 -7.77 22.57 -1.12
CA LEU A 190 -7.58 23.53 -2.19
C LEU A 190 -8.63 23.31 -3.27
N SER A 191 -9.13 24.40 -3.86
CA SER A 191 -9.95 24.31 -5.06
C SER A 191 -9.11 23.81 -6.23
N TRP A 192 -9.70 23.05 -7.12
CA TRP A 192 -9.05 22.57 -8.34
C TRP A 192 -9.93 22.91 -9.56
N PRO A 193 -9.39 23.30 -10.72
CA PRO A 193 -7.97 23.68 -10.94
C PRO A 193 -7.55 24.95 -10.18
N ILE A 194 -6.25 25.04 -9.92
CA ILE A 194 -5.62 26.21 -9.26
C ILE A 194 -5.27 27.24 -10.31
#